data_aca007d3b4f7fafd9d049f16a3701eef
#
_entry.id   aca007d3b4f7fafd9d049f16a3701eef
#
_cell.length_a   1.000
_cell.length_b   1.000
_cell.length_c   1.000
_cell.angle_alpha   90.00
_cell.angle_beta   90.00
_cell.angle_gamma   90.00
#
_symmetry.space_group_name_H-M   'P 1'
#
loop_
_entity.id
_entity.type
_entity.pdbx_description
1 polymer ?
#
loop_
_entity_poly.entity_id
_entity_poly.type
_entity_poly.pdbx_seq_one_letter_code
_entity_poly.pdbx_strand_id
1 'polypeptide(L)'
;FCQIQYNYADTDIQAGDRGYDLAEELGIPMVIMEPVKGGSLASLPDEVTAPFKDYNPEASTASWALRWVASKPNVKVVLSGMSTPEQVADNLQTFQNFRPLSLKEKELVAEVSRLIKQRTRNGCTGCAYCMPCPFGVNIPQNFHIWNELGMYGNEGKAKQAYFKDLPEQERADQCHECGKCEEVCPQGLSIRENLKEVARDMEALK
;
A
#
# COMPACT_ATOMS: atom_id res chain seq x y z
N PHE A 1 15.84 9.41 18.67
CA PHE A 1 15.43 9.05 17.31
C PHE A 1 13.93 8.88 17.20
N CYS A 2 13.38 9.04 15.99
CA CYS A 2 12.00 8.68 15.69
C CYS A 2 11.97 7.40 14.82
N GLN A 3 10.96 6.58 15.03
CA GLN A 3 10.69 5.40 14.22
C GLN A 3 9.32 5.57 13.56
N ILE A 4 9.28 5.52 12.23
CA ILE A 4 8.04 5.69 11.45
C ILE A 4 7.91 4.61 10.39
N GLN A 5 6.67 4.31 10.02
CA GLN A 5 6.36 3.61 8.79
C GLN A 5 6.49 4.60 7.62
N TYR A 6 7.30 4.27 6.61
CA TYR A 6 7.53 5.17 5.49
C TYR A 6 8.01 4.46 4.24
N ASN A 7 7.33 4.70 3.13
CA ASN A 7 7.66 4.19 1.80
C ASN A 7 7.08 5.13 0.73
N TYR A 8 7.47 4.95 -0.52
CA TYR A 8 7.09 5.86 -1.60
C TYR A 8 5.59 5.82 -1.99
N ALA A 9 4.84 4.81 -1.57
CA ALA A 9 3.40 4.72 -1.82
C ALA A 9 2.57 5.43 -0.72
N ASP A 10 3.11 5.50 0.51
CA ASP A 10 2.44 5.99 1.72
C ASP A 10 3.07 7.28 2.25
N THR A 11 3.34 8.25 1.37
CA THR A 11 3.98 9.53 1.75
C THR A 11 3.04 10.49 2.50
N ASP A 12 1.74 10.25 2.44
CA ASP A 12 0.66 11.03 3.05
C ASP A 12 -0.07 10.27 4.17
N ILE A 13 0.42 9.07 4.55
CA ILE A 13 -0.18 8.22 5.58
C ILE A 13 0.65 8.29 6.86
N GLN A 14 -0.01 8.31 8.03
CA GLN A 14 0.60 8.44 9.36
C GLN A 14 1.50 9.69 9.46
N ALA A 15 2.77 9.53 9.83
CA ALA A 15 3.73 10.64 9.88
C ALA A 15 4.06 11.18 8.48
N GLY A 16 4.23 10.28 7.51
CA GLY A 16 4.47 10.60 6.11
C GLY A 16 5.61 11.60 5.85
N ASP A 17 5.51 12.32 4.74
CA ASP A 17 6.48 13.38 4.39
C ASP A 17 6.56 14.47 5.46
N ARG A 18 5.42 14.90 6.02
CA ARG A 18 5.37 15.96 7.04
C ARG A 18 6.14 15.59 8.31
N GLY A 19 6.00 14.33 8.77
CA GLY A 19 6.74 13.84 9.94
C GLY A 19 8.22 13.66 9.66
N TYR A 20 8.56 13.20 8.45
CA TYR A 20 9.95 13.10 8.00
C TYR A 20 10.62 14.50 7.95
N ASP A 21 10.00 15.47 7.28
CA ASP A 21 10.53 16.83 7.11
C ASP A 21 10.73 17.52 8.45
N LEU A 22 9.76 17.41 9.36
CA LEU A 22 9.88 17.95 10.72
C LEU A 22 11.05 17.32 11.51
N ALA A 23 11.21 16.01 11.43
CA ALA A 23 12.32 15.32 12.08
C ALA A 23 13.69 15.73 11.47
N GLU A 24 13.74 15.93 10.16
CA GLU A 24 14.94 16.41 9.47
C GLU A 24 15.29 17.84 9.90
N GLU A 25 14.32 18.76 9.94
CA GLU A 25 14.48 20.14 10.42
C GLU A 25 15.00 20.19 11.86
N LEU A 26 14.51 19.32 12.72
CA LEU A 26 14.91 19.23 14.14
C LEU A 26 16.19 18.40 14.36
N GLY A 27 16.80 17.84 13.31
CA GLY A 27 17.98 16.98 13.40
C GLY A 27 17.74 15.67 14.15
N ILE A 28 16.49 15.18 14.19
CA ILE A 28 16.12 13.93 14.86
C ILE A 28 16.33 12.75 13.89
N PRO A 29 17.27 11.82 14.15
CA PRO A 29 17.54 10.71 13.27
C PRO A 29 16.33 9.76 13.13
N MET A 30 16.15 9.20 11.92
CA MET A 30 15.00 8.38 11.59
C MET A 30 15.35 6.90 11.42
N VAL A 31 14.50 6.04 11.96
CA VAL A 31 14.44 4.59 11.73
C VAL A 31 13.17 4.30 10.94
N ILE A 32 13.30 3.63 9.79
CA ILE A 32 12.17 3.37 8.89
C ILE A 32 11.70 1.94 9.00
N MET A 33 10.40 1.77 9.30
CA MET A 33 9.64 0.52 9.19
C MET A 33 8.88 0.48 7.86
N GLU A 34 8.47 -0.70 7.43
CA GLU A 34 7.65 -0.93 6.24
C GLU A 34 8.19 -0.28 4.95
N PRO A 35 9.51 -0.31 4.69
CA PRO A 35 10.07 0.30 3.47
C PRO A 35 9.50 -0.34 2.20
N VAL A 36 9.09 -1.61 2.27
CA VAL A 36 8.46 -2.37 1.17
C VAL A 36 6.98 -2.69 1.42
N LYS A 37 6.33 -2.00 2.38
CA LYS A 37 4.89 -2.15 2.70
C LYS A 37 4.45 -3.61 2.90
N GLY A 38 5.11 -4.31 3.83
CA GLY A 38 4.84 -5.74 4.07
C GLY A 38 5.01 -6.62 2.84
N GLY A 39 5.93 -6.26 1.93
CA GLY A 39 6.19 -6.97 0.68
C GLY A 39 5.32 -6.53 -0.51
N SER A 40 4.29 -5.70 -0.31
CA SER A 40 3.41 -5.26 -1.41
C SER A 40 4.17 -4.51 -2.50
N LEU A 41 5.20 -3.71 -2.14
CA LEU A 41 6.05 -2.99 -3.09
C LEU A 41 7.15 -3.85 -3.72
N ALA A 42 7.34 -5.08 -3.28
CA ALA A 42 8.27 -6.03 -3.90
C ALA A 42 7.62 -6.86 -5.02
N SER A 43 6.28 -6.96 -5.03
CA SER A 43 5.52 -7.82 -5.95
C SER A 43 4.38 -7.02 -6.61
N LEU A 44 4.73 -5.96 -7.30
CA LEU A 44 3.78 -5.13 -8.05
C LEU A 44 3.47 -5.75 -9.42
N PRO A 45 2.28 -5.48 -10.00
CA PRO A 45 1.94 -5.87 -11.37
C PRO A 45 2.94 -5.37 -12.40
N ASP A 46 3.12 -6.12 -13.49
CA ASP A 46 4.10 -5.82 -14.53
C ASP A 46 3.91 -4.45 -15.17
N GLU A 47 2.65 -4.06 -15.41
CA GLU A 47 2.33 -2.74 -15.97
C GLU A 47 2.69 -1.59 -15.02
N VAL A 48 2.71 -1.83 -13.70
CA VAL A 48 3.13 -0.84 -12.70
C VAL A 48 4.65 -0.76 -12.62
N THR A 49 5.34 -1.90 -12.77
CA THR A 49 6.81 -1.96 -12.68
C THR A 49 7.53 -1.63 -13.98
N ALA A 50 6.81 -1.51 -15.11
CA ALA A 50 7.40 -1.24 -16.42
C ALA A 50 8.42 -0.09 -16.41
N PRO A 51 8.17 1.10 -15.78
CA PRO A 51 9.16 2.18 -15.75
C PRO A 51 10.48 1.79 -15.05
N PHE A 52 10.43 0.93 -14.04
CA PHE A 52 11.62 0.41 -13.37
C PHE A 52 12.38 -0.57 -14.25
N LYS A 53 11.65 -1.53 -14.89
CA LYS A 53 12.23 -2.55 -15.75
C LYS A 53 12.86 -1.95 -17.01
N ASP A 54 12.23 -0.95 -17.59
CA ASP A 54 12.74 -0.26 -18.80
C ASP A 54 14.03 0.52 -18.49
N TYR A 55 14.15 1.05 -17.29
CA TYR A 55 15.34 1.80 -16.88
C TYR A 55 16.48 0.89 -16.40
N ASN A 56 16.18 -0.12 -15.58
CA ASN A 56 17.15 -1.09 -15.08
C ASN A 56 16.50 -2.46 -14.87
N PRO A 57 16.54 -3.35 -15.87
CA PRO A 57 15.89 -4.66 -15.82
C PRO A 57 16.49 -5.61 -14.77
N GLU A 58 17.73 -5.36 -14.34
CA GLU A 58 18.43 -6.19 -13.33
C GLU A 58 18.07 -5.80 -11.88
N ALA A 59 17.49 -4.61 -11.67
CA ALA A 59 17.12 -4.16 -10.34
C ALA A 59 15.81 -4.80 -9.88
N SER A 60 15.79 -5.41 -8.70
CA SER A 60 14.55 -5.89 -8.09
C SER A 60 13.60 -4.73 -7.76
N THR A 61 12.30 -4.97 -7.79
CA THR A 61 11.31 -3.96 -7.39
C THR A 61 11.50 -3.54 -5.93
N ALA A 62 11.90 -4.48 -5.05
CA ALA A 62 12.22 -4.19 -3.65
C ALA A 62 13.40 -3.21 -3.51
N SER A 63 14.43 -3.34 -4.36
CA SER A 63 15.61 -2.46 -4.32
C SER A 63 15.26 -0.99 -4.56
N TRP A 64 14.28 -0.69 -5.41
CA TRP A 64 13.79 0.68 -5.63
C TRP A 64 13.17 1.27 -4.36
N ALA A 65 12.35 0.50 -3.64
CA ALA A 65 11.73 0.95 -2.39
C ALA A 65 12.76 1.17 -1.29
N LEU A 66 13.71 0.25 -1.14
CA LEU A 66 14.80 0.35 -0.17
C LEU A 66 15.72 1.54 -0.45
N ARG A 67 16.11 1.71 -1.72
CA ARG A 67 16.94 2.86 -2.15
C ARG A 67 16.21 4.18 -1.96
N TRP A 68 14.89 4.22 -2.16
CA TRP A 68 14.10 5.44 -1.99
C TRP A 68 14.18 5.95 -0.54
N VAL A 69 13.90 5.11 0.46
CA VAL A 69 14.01 5.53 1.86
C VAL A 69 15.46 5.80 2.27
N ALA A 70 16.41 4.96 1.84
CA ALA A 70 17.83 5.12 2.18
C ALA A 70 18.49 6.34 1.51
N SER A 71 17.88 6.88 0.44
CA SER A 71 18.34 8.13 -0.21
C SER A 71 18.01 9.40 0.58
N LYS A 72 17.21 9.29 1.64
CA LYS A 72 16.83 10.44 2.47
C LYS A 72 17.89 10.68 3.55
N PRO A 73 18.48 11.88 3.64
CA PRO A 73 19.69 12.14 4.46
C PRO A 73 19.53 11.83 5.93
N ASN A 74 18.33 12.03 6.47
CA ASN A 74 18.05 11.86 7.90
C ASN A 74 17.71 10.41 8.30
N VAL A 75 17.53 9.50 7.33
CA VAL A 75 17.35 8.07 7.58
C VAL A 75 18.68 7.44 7.98
N LYS A 76 18.72 6.82 9.16
CA LYS A 76 19.92 6.17 9.69
C LYS A 76 19.80 4.65 9.69
N VAL A 77 18.58 4.14 9.79
CA VAL A 77 18.31 2.70 9.77
C VAL A 77 17.08 2.42 8.93
N VAL A 78 17.18 1.41 8.07
CA VAL A 78 16.05 0.85 7.32
C VAL A 78 15.83 -0.58 7.83
N LEU A 79 14.66 -0.83 8.42
CA LEU A 79 14.29 -2.15 8.90
C LEU A 79 13.72 -2.97 7.75
N SER A 80 14.13 -4.24 7.65
CA SER A 80 13.64 -5.14 6.61
C SER A 80 13.27 -6.50 7.21
N GLY A 81 12.05 -6.98 6.91
CA GLY A 81 11.53 -8.29 7.32
C GLY A 81 11.85 -9.38 6.32
N MET A 82 13.12 -9.59 6.00
CA MET A 82 13.58 -10.66 5.10
C MET A 82 13.26 -12.03 5.70
N SER A 83 12.62 -12.89 4.94
CA SER A 83 12.20 -14.22 5.37
C SER A 83 12.79 -15.36 4.52
N THR A 84 13.51 -15.02 3.42
CA THR A 84 14.20 -15.99 2.58
C THR A 84 15.65 -15.59 2.30
N PRO A 85 16.56 -16.55 2.02
CA PRO A 85 17.94 -16.25 1.65
C PRO A 85 18.07 -15.33 0.41
N GLU A 86 17.17 -15.47 -0.55
CA GLU A 86 17.15 -14.67 -1.78
C GLU A 86 16.87 -13.19 -1.47
N GLN A 87 15.93 -12.89 -0.57
CA GLN A 87 15.65 -11.54 -0.09
C GLN A 87 16.84 -10.92 0.64
N VAL A 88 17.55 -11.74 1.44
CA VAL A 88 18.79 -11.30 2.10
C VAL A 88 19.84 -10.95 1.05
N ALA A 89 20.07 -11.81 0.06
CA ALA A 89 21.04 -11.59 -1.00
C ALA A 89 20.74 -10.33 -1.82
N ASP A 90 19.49 -10.13 -2.21
CA ASP A 90 19.02 -8.94 -2.95
C ASP A 90 19.24 -7.64 -2.16
N ASN A 91 18.85 -7.65 -0.87
CA ASN A 91 19.06 -6.49 0.00
C ASN A 91 20.56 -6.22 0.24
N LEU A 92 21.38 -7.24 0.43
CA LEU A 92 22.83 -7.08 0.55
C LEU A 92 23.40 -6.48 -0.73
N GLN A 93 23.02 -6.97 -1.91
CA GLN A 93 23.44 -6.42 -3.19
C GLN A 93 23.05 -4.95 -3.32
N THR A 94 21.83 -4.58 -2.91
CA THR A 94 21.35 -3.20 -2.91
C THR A 94 22.20 -2.28 -2.05
N PHE A 95 22.63 -2.73 -0.87
CA PHE A 95 23.35 -1.88 0.09
C PHE A 95 24.89 -1.97 -0.01
N GLN A 96 25.46 -3.06 -0.53
CA GLN A 96 26.92 -3.17 -0.73
C GLN A 96 27.48 -2.07 -1.64
N ASN A 97 26.73 -1.71 -2.69
CA ASN A 97 27.10 -0.68 -3.65
C ASN A 97 26.07 0.46 -3.64
N PHE A 98 25.60 0.83 -2.45
CA PHE A 98 24.55 1.83 -2.30
C PHE A 98 24.91 3.15 -2.97
N ARG A 99 23.96 3.62 -3.78
CA ARG A 99 23.97 4.97 -4.35
C ARG A 99 22.60 5.58 -4.12
N PRO A 100 22.52 6.82 -3.58
CA PRO A 100 21.26 7.53 -3.50
C PRO A 100 20.60 7.64 -4.88
N LEU A 101 19.27 7.68 -4.91
CA LEU A 101 18.54 7.84 -6.15
C LEU A 101 18.89 9.17 -6.82
N SER A 102 19.25 9.11 -8.10
CA SER A 102 19.40 10.27 -8.98
C SER A 102 18.05 10.98 -9.17
N LEU A 103 18.06 12.19 -9.72
CA LEU A 103 16.83 12.93 -10.05
C LEU A 103 15.92 12.11 -10.97
N LYS A 104 16.47 11.48 -12.00
CA LYS A 104 15.71 10.62 -12.92
C LYS A 104 15.09 9.41 -12.23
N GLU A 105 15.82 8.75 -11.34
CA GLU A 105 15.32 7.62 -10.58
C GLU A 105 14.21 8.05 -9.58
N LYS A 106 14.32 9.23 -8.99
CA LYS A 106 13.24 9.80 -8.15
C LYS A 106 11.96 10.06 -8.96
N GLU A 107 12.08 10.56 -10.19
CA GLU A 107 10.95 10.73 -11.12
C GLU A 107 10.28 9.39 -11.44
N LEU A 108 11.06 8.35 -11.72
CA LEU A 108 10.53 7.00 -11.97
C LEU A 108 9.77 6.44 -10.76
N VAL A 109 10.32 6.60 -9.55
CA VAL A 109 9.62 6.18 -8.33
C VAL A 109 8.31 6.97 -8.13
N ALA A 110 8.31 8.27 -8.40
CA ALA A 110 7.09 9.09 -8.35
C ALA A 110 6.06 8.64 -9.40
N GLU A 111 6.50 8.27 -10.59
CA GLU A 111 5.62 7.72 -11.63
C GLU A 111 5.00 6.39 -11.19
N VAL A 112 5.80 5.45 -10.69
CA VAL A 112 5.31 4.15 -10.18
C VAL A 112 4.33 4.36 -9.02
N SER A 113 4.63 5.27 -8.09
CA SER A 113 3.70 5.64 -7.01
C SER A 113 2.35 6.13 -7.56
N ARG A 114 2.38 6.98 -8.60
CA ARG A 114 1.17 7.46 -9.27
C ARG A 114 0.40 6.32 -9.95
N LEU A 115 1.09 5.40 -10.63
CA LEU A 115 0.46 4.23 -11.25
C LEU A 115 -0.22 3.33 -10.22
N ILE A 116 0.40 3.11 -9.06
CA ILE A 116 -0.22 2.38 -7.93
C ILE A 116 -1.51 3.10 -7.49
N LYS A 117 -1.44 4.40 -7.20
CA LYS A 117 -2.60 5.19 -6.74
C LYS A 117 -3.74 5.21 -7.75
N GLN A 118 -3.46 5.23 -9.06
CA GLN A 118 -4.48 5.18 -10.12
C GLN A 118 -5.27 3.87 -10.17
N ARG A 119 -4.77 2.81 -9.56
CA ARG A 119 -5.42 1.50 -9.48
C ARG A 119 -6.36 1.37 -8.25
N THR A 120 -6.47 2.44 -7.46
CA THR A 120 -7.45 2.52 -6.37
C THR A 120 -8.87 2.39 -6.94
N ARG A 121 -9.64 1.44 -6.47
CA ARG A 121 -10.95 1.09 -7.04
C ARG A 121 -12.07 2.03 -6.60
N ASN A 122 -11.99 2.52 -5.35
CA ASN A 122 -12.89 3.58 -4.89
C ASN A 122 -12.20 4.51 -3.90
N GLY A 123 -12.80 5.70 -3.70
CA GLY A 123 -12.27 6.77 -2.85
C GLY A 123 -12.62 6.65 -1.36
N CYS A 124 -12.83 5.43 -0.83
CA CYS A 124 -13.11 5.26 0.59
C CYS A 124 -11.91 5.69 1.44
N THR A 125 -12.14 6.62 2.37
CA THR A 125 -11.12 7.14 3.29
C THR A 125 -11.09 6.41 4.63
N GLY A 126 -11.95 5.39 4.84
CA GLY A 126 -12.03 4.66 6.10
C GLY A 126 -12.63 5.45 7.25
N CYS A 127 -13.31 6.57 7.00
CA CYS A 127 -13.85 7.48 8.03
C CYS A 127 -14.94 6.86 8.93
N ALA A 128 -15.49 5.73 8.54
CA ALA A 128 -16.49 4.92 9.28
C ALA A 128 -17.84 5.61 9.56
N TYR A 129 -18.19 6.74 8.88
CA TYR A 129 -19.52 7.34 9.04
C TYR A 129 -20.67 6.40 8.63
N CYS A 130 -20.40 5.46 7.71
CA CYS A 130 -21.34 4.41 7.29
C CYS A 130 -21.51 3.28 8.31
N MET A 131 -20.80 3.34 9.44
CA MET A 131 -20.84 2.30 10.48
C MET A 131 -21.63 2.79 11.70
N PRO A 132 -22.32 1.89 12.45
CA PRO A 132 -22.46 0.46 12.12
C PRO A 132 -23.45 0.21 10.98
N CYS A 133 -23.13 -0.76 10.12
CA CYS A 133 -24.10 -1.24 9.13
C CYS A 133 -25.21 -2.04 9.85
N PRO A 134 -26.50 -1.79 9.58
CA PRO A 134 -27.60 -2.51 10.25
C PRO A 134 -27.62 -4.02 9.94
N PHE A 135 -26.92 -4.45 8.90
CA PHE A 135 -26.77 -5.87 8.51
C PHE A 135 -25.38 -6.43 8.80
N GLY A 136 -24.54 -5.71 9.54
CA GLY A 136 -23.26 -6.19 10.04
C GLY A 136 -22.08 -6.06 9.07
N VAL A 137 -22.29 -5.60 7.82
CA VAL A 137 -21.20 -5.47 6.84
C VAL A 137 -20.15 -4.45 7.31
N ASN A 138 -18.88 -4.84 7.33
CA ASN A 138 -17.76 -3.94 7.62
C ASN A 138 -17.33 -3.21 6.33
N ILE A 139 -18.11 -2.19 5.95
CA ILE A 139 -17.96 -1.47 4.68
C ILE A 139 -16.53 -0.93 4.48
N PRO A 140 -15.91 -0.22 5.44
CA PRO A 140 -14.55 0.31 5.26
C PRO A 140 -13.52 -0.80 5.05
N GLN A 141 -13.63 -1.92 5.76
CA GLN A 141 -12.67 -3.02 5.65
C GLN A 141 -12.80 -3.74 4.30
N ASN A 142 -14.03 -3.96 3.80
CA ASN A 142 -14.25 -4.52 2.48
C ASN A 142 -13.60 -3.64 1.39
N PHE A 143 -13.77 -2.33 1.45
CA PHE A 143 -13.17 -1.40 0.50
C PHE A 143 -11.65 -1.28 0.64
N HIS A 144 -11.13 -1.38 1.86
CA HIS A 144 -9.68 -1.43 2.09
C HIS A 144 -9.05 -2.65 1.39
N ILE A 145 -9.60 -3.85 1.60
CA ILE A 145 -9.12 -5.08 0.96
C ILE A 145 -9.19 -4.97 -0.57
N TRP A 146 -10.29 -4.45 -1.09
CA TRP A 146 -10.51 -4.29 -2.52
C TRP A 146 -9.55 -3.28 -3.16
N ASN A 147 -9.30 -2.16 -2.49
CA ASN A 147 -8.32 -1.16 -2.92
C ASN A 147 -6.90 -1.71 -2.89
N GLU A 148 -6.51 -2.44 -1.83
CA GLU A 148 -5.20 -3.10 -1.73
C GLU A 148 -5.01 -4.11 -2.89
N LEU A 149 -6.04 -4.91 -3.20
CA LEU A 149 -6.00 -5.81 -4.36
C LEU A 149 -5.83 -5.04 -5.67
N GLY A 150 -6.58 -3.96 -5.86
CA GLY A 150 -6.46 -3.12 -7.05
C GLY A 150 -5.08 -2.52 -7.20
N MET A 151 -4.57 -1.88 -6.16
CA MET A 151 -3.29 -1.17 -6.16
C MET A 151 -2.09 -2.11 -6.34
N TYR A 152 -2.06 -3.22 -5.63
CA TYR A 152 -0.86 -4.08 -5.54
C TYR A 152 -0.99 -5.42 -6.27
N GLY A 153 -2.19 -5.84 -6.69
CA GLY A 153 -2.40 -7.09 -7.40
C GLY A 153 -2.12 -8.35 -6.58
N ASN A 154 -1.98 -8.26 -5.25
CA ASN A 154 -1.66 -9.41 -4.40
C ASN A 154 -2.90 -10.21 -4.03
N GLU A 155 -3.29 -11.15 -4.92
CA GLU A 155 -4.45 -12.01 -4.72
C GLU A 155 -4.36 -12.87 -3.45
N GLY A 156 -3.17 -13.40 -3.13
CA GLY A 156 -2.97 -14.23 -1.93
C GLY A 156 -3.26 -13.46 -0.65
N LYS A 157 -2.77 -12.23 -0.55
CA LYS A 157 -3.03 -11.33 0.57
C LYS A 157 -4.52 -10.94 0.65
N ALA A 158 -5.14 -10.66 -0.50
CA ALA A 158 -6.57 -10.34 -0.56
C ALA A 158 -7.45 -11.53 -0.12
N LYS A 159 -7.13 -12.76 -0.60
CA LYS A 159 -7.80 -13.99 -0.15
C LYS A 159 -7.71 -14.19 1.36
N GLN A 160 -6.50 -14.05 1.90
CA GLN A 160 -6.28 -14.17 3.35
C GLN A 160 -7.13 -13.15 4.10
N ALA A 161 -7.01 -11.86 3.75
CA ALA A 161 -7.71 -10.77 4.43
C ALA A 161 -9.25 -10.91 4.34
N TYR A 162 -9.78 -11.32 3.16
CA TYR A 162 -11.23 -11.40 2.96
C TYR A 162 -11.85 -12.69 3.50
N PHE A 163 -11.24 -13.86 3.22
CA PHE A 163 -11.86 -15.15 3.53
C PHE A 163 -11.42 -15.76 4.86
N LYS A 164 -10.31 -15.28 5.46
CA LYS A 164 -9.80 -15.81 6.72
C LYS A 164 -9.88 -14.80 7.86
N ASP A 165 -9.48 -13.54 7.60
CA ASP A 165 -9.36 -12.55 8.66
C ASP A 165 -10.66 -11.75 8.86
N LEU A 166 -11.43 -11.50 7.77
CA LEU A 166 -12.74 -10.83 7.85
C LEU A 166 -13.85 -11.86 8.13
N PRO A 167 -14.61 -11.70 9.25
CA PRO A 167 -15.74 -12.56 9.55
C PRO A 167 -16.76 -12.63 8.41
N GLU A 168 -17.36 -13.81 8.18
CA GLU A 168 -18.28 -14.04 7.07
C GLU A 168 -19.46 -13.04 7.05
N GLN A 169 -20.04 -12.77 8.23
CA GLN A 169 -21.15 -11.83 8.37
C GLN A 169 -20.77 -10.36 8.10
N GLU A 170 -19.47 -10.04 8.04
CA GLU A 170 -18.98 -8.70 7.77
C GLU A 170 -18.61 -8.47 6.30
N ARG A 171 -18.71 -9.53 5.46
CA ARG A 171 -18.30 -9.47 4.06
C ARG A 171 -19.30 -8.72 3.18
N ALA A 172 -18.85 -8.31 2.00
CA ALA A 172 -19.61 -7.52 1.06
C ALA A 172 -20.88 -8.20 0.54
N ASP A 173 -20.85 -9.54 0.40
CA ASP A 173 -21.99 -10.39 -0.04
C ASP A 173 -23.16 -10.40 0.95
N GLN A 174 -22.96 -9.95 2.20
CA GLN A 174 -24.03 -9.78 3.19
C GLN A 174 -24.78 -8.45 3.05
N CYS A 175 -24.52 -7.66 2.00
CA CYS A 175 -25.16 -6.36 1.79
C CYS A 175 -26.64 -6.52 1.36
N HIS A 176 -27.56 -5.96 2.15
CA HIS A 176 -29.01 -5.93 1.86
C HIS A 176 -29.47 -4.70 1.04
N GLU A 177 -28.56 -3.93 0.49
CA GLU A 177 -28.81 -2.79 -0.40
C GLU A 177 -29.77 -1.70 0.18
N CYS A 178 -29.82 -1.55 1.50
CA CYS A 178 -30.79 -0.63 2.15
C CYS A 178 -30.48 0.87 1.93
N GLY A 179 -29.28 1.25 1.45
CA GLY A 179 -28.90 2.62 1.09
C GLY A 179 -28.46 3.53 2.23
N LYS A 180 -28.67 3.19 3.51
CA LYS A 180 -28.36 4.06 4.65
C LYS A 180 -26.91 4.54 4.70
N CYS A 181 -25.96 3.71 4.24
CA CYS A 181 -24.54 4.03 4.21
C CYS A 181 -24.20 5.13 3.19
N GLU A 182 -24.94 5.22 2.09
CA GLU A 182 -24.74 6.24 1.04
C GLU A 182 -25.25 7.60 1.48
N GLU A 183 -26.35 7.65 2.27
CA GLU A 183 -26.93 8.90 2.80
C GLU A 183 -25.95 9.66 3.70
N VAL A 184 -25.04 8.95 4.37
CA VAL A 184 -24.09 9.52 5.35
C VAL A 184 -22.64 9.53 4.84
N CYS A 185 -22.39 9.07 3.61
CA CYS A 185 -21.04 9.01 3.07
C CYS A 185 -20.54 10.40 2.65
N PRO A 186 -19.51 10.98 3.32
CA PRO A 186 -19.01 12.31 2.96
C PRO A 186 -18.26 12.31 1.62
N GLN A 187 -17.87 11.12 1.10
CA GLN A 187 -17.22 10.97 -0.20
C GLN A 187 -18.24 10.75 -1.35
N GLY A 188 -19.55 10.64 -1.04
CA GLY A 188 -20.59 10.40 -2.05
C GLY A 188 -20.43 9.10 -2.83
N LEU A 189 -19.89 8.06 -2.21
CA LEU A 189 -19.62 6.78 -2.89
C LEU A 189 -20.91 6.00 -3.16
N SER A 190 -21.00 5.34 -4.32
CA SER A 190 -22.02 4.35 -4.64
C SER A 190 -21.71 3.03 -3.90
N ILE A 191 -21.91 3.03 -2.57
CA ILE A 191 -21.44 1.96 -1.68
C ILE A 191 -22.07 0.62 -2.03
N ARG A 192 -23.38 0.59 -2.31
CA ARG A 192 -24.10 -0.66 -2.66
C ARG A 192 -23.53 -1.30 -3.92
N GLU A 193 -23.32 -0.50 -4.96
CA GLU A 193 -22.75 -1.00 -6.21
C GLU A 193 -21.32 -1.47 -6.02
N ASN A 194 -20.48 -0.69 -5.32
CA ASN A 194 -19.11 -1.07 -5.03
C ASN A 194 -19.02 -2.35 -4.18
N LEU A 195 -19.93 -2.58 -3.22
CA LEU A 195 -19.95 -3.83 -2.46
C LEU A 195 -20.30 -5.05 -3.33
N LYS A 196 -21.18 -4.91 -4.33
CA LYS A 196 -21.44 -5.98 -5.31
C LYS A 196 -20.18 -6.31 -6.12
N GLU A 197 -19.45 -5.28 -6.53
CA GLU A 197 -18.18 -5.48 -7.24
C GLU A 197 -17.13 -6.15 -6.35
N VAL A 198 -17.01 -5.74 -5.07
CA VAL A 198 -16.16 -6.42 -4.09
C VAL A 198 -16.51 -7.91 -4.00
N ALA A 199 -17.81 -8.22 -3.79
CA ALA A 199 -18.27 -9.61 -3.65
C ALA A 199 -17.94 -10.44 -4.91
N ARG A 200 -18.19 -9.89 -6.10
CA ARG A 200 -17.89 -10.53 -7.39
C ARG A 200 -16.39 -10.77 -7.55
N ASP A 201 -15.56 -9.75 -7.31
CA ASP A 201 -14.12 -9.84 -7.51
C ASP A 201 -13.47 -10.79 -6.50
N MET A 202 -13.94 -10.80 -5.24
CA MET A 202 -13.46 -11.76 -4.23
C MET A 202 -13.90 -13.20 -4.56
N GLU A 203 -15.13 -13.40 -5.03
CA GLU A 203 -15.60 -14.74 -5.43
C GLU A 203 -14.75 -15.30 -6.58
N ALA A 204 -14.35 -14.47 -7.54
CA ALA A 204 -13.46 -14.87 -8.64
C ALA A 204 -12.05 -15.30 -8.18
N LEU A 205 -11.66 -14.94 -6.95
CA LEU A 205 -10.39 -15.37 -6.37
C LEU A 205 -10.46 -16.74 -5.66
N LYS A 206 -11.65 -17.30 -5.33
CA LYS A 206 -11.76 -18.59 -4.65
C LYS A 206 -11.09 -19.69 -5.44
#